data_758482b6ce0f38914ab0fc3b8b8c743f
#
_entry.id   758482b6ce0f38914ab0fc3b8b8c743f
#
_cell.length_a   1.000
_cell.length_b   1.000
_cell.length_c   1.000
_cell.angle_alpha   90.00
_cell.angle_beta   90.00
_cell.angle_gamma   90.00
#
_symmetry.space_group_name_H-M   'P 1'
#
loop_
_entity.id
_entity.type
_entity.pdbx_description
1 polymer ?
#
loop_
_entity_poly.entity_id
_entity_poly.type
_entity_poly.pdbx_seq_one_letter_code
_entity_poly.pdbx_strand_id
1 'polypeptide(L)'
;KEKRFESFLNSITSLMDPHTDYFAPVEKRSFTEQMSGTFYGIGAQLTQDDNGVKIASVQPGGAAWKSGLIVVNDVIVKIAQGAEEPVDVTGYETTDAVKLIRGDLGTEVRLTIRKPDGTTKVVVLIREKIVLDEGFARSAVIQNGNEKIGYILLPDFYADFEREEGARCSKDIAKEVEKLKAEKVKGIIIDVRYNGGGSLYEVVQMAGLFIDKGPIVQIRSKEGRAQTLSDETPGILYDGPLVVMVNEFSASASEIFAGAIQDYKRGLVVGSTSSYGKGTVQRNVAFGKPLDAMGIQTEYGAVKLTFQKFYR
;
A
#
# COMPACT_ATOMS: atom_id res chain seq x y z
N LYS A 1 19.58 -17.05 8.92
CA LYS A 1 18.82 -18.32 8.96
C LYS A 1 17.41 -18.15 8.44
N GLU A 2 16.71 -17.08 8.81
CA GLU A 2 15.32 -16.78 8.40
C GLU A 2 15.16 -16.66 6.89
N LYS A 3 15.98 -15.84 6.21
CA LYS A 3 15.94 -15.72 4.74
C LYS A 3 16.11 -17.05 3.99
N ARG A 4 16.92 -17.98 4.54
CA ARG A 4 17.07 -19.32 3.92
C ARG A 4 15.83 -20.18 4.11
N PHE A 5 15.21 -20.09 5.27
CA PHE A 5 13.97 -20.79 5.57
C PHE A 5 12.83 -20.26 4.70
N GLU A 6 12.73 -18.95 4.57
CA GLU A 6 11.79 -18.29 3.69
C GLU A 6 11.97 -18.69 2.23
N SER A 7 13.22 -18.67 1.71
CA SER A 7 13.52 -19.14 0.36
C SER A 7 13.14 -20.62 0.16
N PHE A 8 13.33 -21.46 1.18
CA PHE A 8 12.91 -22.85 1.12
C PHE A 8 11.39 -22.98 1.04
N LEU A 9 10.64 -22.26 1.90
CA LEU A 9 9.17 -22.28 1.85
C LEU A 9 8.66 -21.72 0.52
N ASN A 10 9.27 -20.65 0.02
CA ASN A 10 8.89 -20.06 -1.26
C ASN A 10 9.22 -20.94 -2.47
N SER A 11 10.19 -21.82 -2.36
CA SER A 11 10.41 -22.87 -3.37
C SER A 11 9.27 -23.88 -3.43
N ILE A 12 8.59 -24.13 -2.31
CA ILE A 12 7.42 -25.02 -2.25
C ILE A 12 6.17 -24.27 -2.73
N THR A 13 5.93 -23.05 -2.24
CA THR A 13 4.72 -22.30 -2.57
C THR A 13 4.64 -21.94 -4.05
N SER A 14 5.77 -21.57 -4.67
CA SER A 14 5.82 -21.25 -6.11
C SER A 14 5.56 -22.46 -7.04
N LEU A 15 5.62 -23.69 -6.52
CA LEU A 15 5.16 -24.87 -7.27
C LEU A 15 3.63 -24.92 -7.41
N MET A 16 2.90 -24.23 -6.54
CA MET A 16 1.42 -24.22 -6.55
C MET A 16 0.88 -23.27 -7.62
N ASP A 17 1.39 -22.04 -7.64
CA ASP A 17 1.15 -21.04 -8.68
C ASP A 17 2.18 -19.90 -8.54
N PRO A 18 2.42 -19.11 -9.61
CA PRO A 18 3.46 -18.08 -9.60
C PRO A 18 3.16 -16.87 -8.70
N HIS A 19 1.98 -16.80 -8.07
CA HIS A 19 1.57 -15.72 -7.17
C HIS A 19 1.47 -16.18 -5.71
N THR A 20 1.67 -17.48 -5.44
CA THR A 20 1.63 -18.02 -4.09
C THR A 20 2.99 -17.86 -3.43
N ASP A 21 3.02 -17.07 -2.36
CA ASP A 21 4.22 -16.76 -1.59
C ASP A 21 3.99 -16.94 -0.10
N TYR A 22 5.02 -17.43 0.59
CA TYR A 22 5.08 -17.34 2.04
C TYR A 22 5.65 -15.98 2.44
N PHE A 23 4.97 -15.30 3.33
CA PHE A 23 5.42 -14.09 3.98
C PHE A 23 5.84 -14.37 5.41
N ALA A 24 7.10 -14.13 5.74
CA ALA A 24 7.55 -14.07 7.13
C ALA A 24 6.76 -12.98 7.90
N PRO A 25 6.69 -13.02 9.25
CA PRO A 25 5.92 -12.04 10.03
C PRO A 25 6.23 -10.58 9.66
N VAL A 26 7.51 -10.27 9.47
CA VAL A 26 7.95 -8.92 9.07
C VAL A 26 7.44 -8.53 7.68
N GLU A 27 7.40 -9.46 6.74
CA GLU A 27 6.92 -9.22 5.38
C GLU A 27 5.40 -9.11 5.30
N LYS A 28 4.69 -9.94 6.08
CA LYS A 28 3.25 -9.81 6.28
C LYS A 28 2.91 -8.40 6.79
N ARG A 29 3.65 -7.90 7.78
CA ARG A 29 3.49 -6.53 8.29
C ARG A 29 3.75 -5.49 7.21
N SER A 30 4.87 -5.59 6.49
CA SER A 30 5.20 -4.67 5.40
C SER A 30 4.13 -4.64 4.32
N PHE A 31 3.54 -5.79 3.98
CA PHE A 31 2.43 -5.88 3.04
C PHE A 31 1.17 -5.18 3.58
N THR A 32 0.82 -5.40 4.86
CA THR A 32 -0.32 -4.73 5.50
C THR A 32 -0.13 -3.21 5.55
N GLU A 33 1.08 -2.76 5.89
CA GLU A 33 1.45 -1.34 5.88
C GLU A 33 1.30 -0.73 4.49
N GLN A 34 1.77 -1.41 3.45
CA GLN A 34 1.63 -0.95 2.06
C GLN A 34 0.16 -0.86 1.65
N MET A 35 -0.63 -1.87 1.95
CA MET A 35 -2.07 -1.90 1.64
C MET A 35 -2.87 -0.85 2.39
N SER A 36 -2.48 -0.52 3.62
CA SER A 36 -3.15 0.51 4.43
C SER A 36 -2.66 1.93 4.17
N GLY A 37 -1.53 2.10 3.47
CA GLY A 37 -0.85 3.38 3.32
C GLY A 37 -0.33 3.97 4.64
N THR A 38 -0.35 3.19 5.71
CA THR A 38 0.05 3.62 7.05
C THR A 38 1.25 2.82 7.54
N PHE A 39 2.27 3.54 7.97
CA PHE A 39 3.50 2.98 8.52
C PHE A 39 3.69 3.45 9.97
N TYR A 40 4.34 2.62 10.76
CA TYR A 40 4.77 3.02 12.10
C TYR A 40 6.29 2.95 12.19
N GLY A 41 6.90 4.06 12.54
CA GLY A 41 8.35 4.19 12.52
C GLY A 41 8.85 5.46 13.19
N ILE A 42 9.99 5.94 12.76
CA ILE A 42 10.69 7.06 13.38
C ILE A 42 10.55 8.39 12.62
N GLY A 43 9.99 8.39 11.42
CA GLY A 43 9.86 9.61 10.59
C GLY A 43 11.20 10.06 10.01
N ALA A 44 11.95 9.15 9.41
CA ALA A 44 13.20 9.45 8.68
C ALA A 44 13.23 8.68 7.35
N GLN A 45 13.75 9.32 6.31
CA GLN A 45 14.13 8.67 5.07
C GLN A 45 15.56 8.18 5.16
N LEU A 46 15.80 7.00 4.62
CA LEU A 46 17.06 6.30 4.71
C LEU A 46 17.65 6.06 3.33
N THR A 47 18.96 6.03 3.25
CA THR A 47 19.71 5.66 2.04
C THR A 47 20.85 4.73 2.40
N GLN A 48 21.33 3.99 1.42
CA GLN A 48 22.46 3.07 1.58
C GLN A 48 23.73 3.82 1.91
N ASP A 49 24.54 3.27 2.82
CA ASP A 49 25.89 3.69 3.14
C ASP A 49 26.76 2.45 3.35
N ASP A 50 28.06 2.54 3.02
CA ASP A 50 29.01 1.40 3.14
C ASP A 50 29.14 0.86 4.57
N ASN A 51 28.85 1.69 5.56
CA ASN A 51 29.04 1.38 6.98
C ASN A 51 27.72 1.27 7.77
N GLY A 52 26.59 1.08 7.07
CA GLY A 52 25.27 0.99 7.68
C GLY A 52 24.22 1.68 6.84
N VAL A 53 23.23 2.27 7.46
CA VAL A 53 22.13 2.95 6.78
C VAL A 53 22.09 4.41 7.20
N LYS A 54 22.24 5.32 6.24
CA LYS A 54 22.35 6.75 6.48
C LYS A 54 20.99 7.46 6.49
N ILE A 55 20.83 8.41 7.39
CA ILE A 55 19.69 9.34 7.43
C ILE A 55 19.79 10.33 6.26
N ALA A 56 18.88 10.22 5.28
CA ALA A 56 18.80 11.13 4.14
C ALA A 56 17.96 12.36 4.45
N SER A 57 16.86 12.19 5.18
CA SER A 57 16.03 13.30 5.68
C SER A 57 15.31 12.91 6.95
N VAL A 58 14.86 13.90 7.71
CA VAL A 58 14.06 13.74 8.92
C VAL A 58 12.74 14.48 8.72
N GLN A 59 11.63 13.77 8.90
CA GLN A 59 10.29 14.32 8.73
C GLN A 59 9.94 15.23 9.92
N PRO A 60 9.61 16.51 9.70
CA PRO A 60 9.17 17.40 10.75
C PRO A 60 7.97 16.81 11.52
N GLY A 61 8.03 16.87 12.84
CA GLY A 61 6.99 16.32 13.72
C GLY A 61 7.05 14.81 13.97
N GLY A 62 7.91 14.05 13.30
CA GLY A 62 8.14 12.63 13.57
C GLY A 62 9.02 12.39 14.81
N ALA A 63 9.09 11.14 15.29
CA ALA A 63 9.84 10.75 16.48
C ALA A 63 11.33 11.15 16.40
N ALA A 64 11.98 10.91 15.26
CA ALA A 64 13.38 11.29 15.03
C ALA A 64 13.58 12.81 15.13
N TRP A 65 12.68 13.59 14.53
CA TRP A 65 12.71 15.06 14.58
C TRP A 65 12.49 15.58 16.01
N LYS A 66 11.48 15.08 16.71
CA LYS A 66 11.16 15.46 18.11
C LYS A 66 12.30 15.16 19.07
N SER A 67 13.07 14.11 18.81
CA SER A 67 14.21 13.75 19.65
C SER A 67 15.32 14.83 19.65
N GLY A 68 15.45 15.57 18.55
CA GLY A 68 16.56 16.50 18.33
C GLY A 68 17.95 15.84 18.28
N LEU A 69 18.01 14.51 18.36
CA LEU A 69 19.26 13.75 18.46
C LEU A 69 19.69 13.12 17.13
N ILE A 70 18.76 13.01 16.17
CA ILE A 70 19.00 12.45 14.84
C ILE A 70 18.98 13.58 13.82
N VAL A 71 20.02 13.63 13.00
CA VAL A 71 20.17 14.62 11.93
C VAL A 71 20.56 13.95 10.62
N VAL A 72 20.41 14.69 9.52
CA VAL A 72 20.85 14.26 8.19
C VAL A 72 22.34 13.92 8.21
N ASN A 73 22.72 12.87 7.51
CA ASN A 73 24.05 12.24 7.45
C ASN A 73 24.47 11.44 8.70
N ASP A 74 23.65 11.30 9.71
CA ASP A 74 23.87 10.27 10.74
C ASP A 74 23.78 8.88 10.11
N VAL A 75 24.62 7.93 10.55
CA VAL A 75 24.61 6.54 10.08
C VAL A 75 24.14 5.62 11.19
N ILE A 76 23.09 4.88 10.96
CA ILE A 76 22.60 3.85 11.86
C ILE A 76 23.47 2.61 11.67
N VAL A 77 24.14 2.19 12.74
CA VAL A 77 25.06 1.04 12.74
C VAL A 77 24.49 -0.16 13.51
N LYS A 78 23.59 0.07 14.49
CA LYS A 78 22.89 -1.02 15.20
C LYS A 78 21.45 -0.63 15.51
N ILE A 79 20.59 -1.63 15.59
CA ILE A 79 19.15 -1.48 15.89
C ILE A 79 18.76 -2.50 16.95
N ALA A 80 18.06 -2.08 18.00
CA ALA A 80 17.51 -2.97 19.02
C ALA A 80 16.01 -2.73 19.22
N GLN A 81 15.27 -3.80 19.51
CA GLN A 81 13.85 -3.76 19.87
C GLN A 81 13.75 -3.65 21.40
N GLY A 82 13.26 -2.50 21.89
CA GLY A 82 13.16 -2.30 23.35
C GLY A 82 14.47 -2.66 24.08
N ALA A 83 14.41 -3.61 25.01
CA ALA A 83 15.56 -4.04 25.81
C ALA A 83 16.41 -5.16 25.19
N GLU A 84 16.08 -5.62 23.97
CA GLU A 84 16.80 -6.72 23.30
C GLU A 84 18.24 -6.31 22.91
N GLU A 85 19.07 -7.34 22.60
CA GLU A 85 20.44 -7.13 22.13
C GLU A 85 20.44 -6.43 20.75
N PRO A 86 21.30 -5.43 20.57
CA PRO A 86 21.36 -4.69 19.31
C PRO A 86 21.87 -5.52 18.14
N VAL A 87 21.12 -5.55 17.06
CA VAL A 87 21.53 -6.14 15.78
C VAL A 87 22.44 -5.18 15.05
N ASP A 88 23.62 -5.62 14.65
CA ASP A 88 24.52 -4.87 13.79
C ASP A 88 23.97 -4.87 12.36
N VAL A 89 23.75 -3.67 11.80
CA VAL A 89 23.17 -3.47 10.46
C VAL A 89 24.19 -2.96 9.45
N THR A 90 25.49 -3.05 9.79
CA THR A 90 26.58 -2.73 8.86
C THR A 90 26.49 -3.67 7.65
N GLY A 91 26.45 -3.09 6.45
CA GLY A 91 26.30 -3.85 5.20
C GLY A 91 24.90 -4.42 4.92
N TYR A 92 23.90 -4.05 5.70
CA TYR A 92 22.51 -4.38 5.37
C TYR A 92 22.00 -3.51 4.21
N GLU A 93 21.15 -4.09 3.38
CA GLU A 93 20.36 -3.30 2.46
C GLU A 93 19.41 -2.38 3.25
N THR A 94 19.17 -1.17 2.72
CA THR A 94 18.27 -0.19 3.36
C THR A 94 16.91 -0.78 3.69
N THR A 95 16.36 -1.61 2.80
CA THR A 95 15.09 -2.30 2.99
C THR A 95 15.06 -3.24 4.19
N ASP A 96 16.17 -3.96 4.46
CA ASP A 96 16.26 -4.85 5.62
C ASP A 96 16.40 -4.07 6.93
N ALA A 97 17.16 -2.99 6.94
CA ALA A 97 17.26 -2.11 8.10
C ALA A 97 15.92 -1.43 8.41
N VAL A 98 15.18 -0.98 7.39
CA VAL A 98 13.84 -0.40 7.53
C VAL A 98 12.88 -1.37 8.22
N LYS A 99 12.94 -2.68 7.87
CA LYS A 99 12.11 -3.71 8.53
C LYS A 99 12.36 -3.79 10.05
N LEU A 100 13.58 -3.54 10.50
CA LEU A 100 13.94 -3.53 11.93
C LEU A 100 13.59 -2.20 12.60
N ILE A 101 13.63 -1.08 11.86
CA ILE A 101 13.27 0.25 12.39
C ILE A 101 11.76 0.39 12.53
N ARG A 102 10.98 -0.10 11.57
CA ARG A 102 9.52 -0.15 11.65
C ARG A 102 9.07 -1.17 12.70
N GLY A 103 7.86 -1.02 13.19
CA GLY A 103 7.28 -1.91 14.21
C GLY A 103 5.90 -1.44 14.61
N ASP A 104 5.37 -1.92 15.71
CA ASP A 104 4.04 -1.56 16.19
C ASP A 104 4.03 -0.15 16.78
N LEU A 105 2.90 0.54 16.64
CA LEU A 105 2.70 1.87 17.21
C LEU A 105 2.98 1.87 18.71
N GLY A 106 3.72 2.88 19.17
CA GLY A 106 4.03 3.07 20.58
C GLY A 106 5.15 2.16 21.12
N THR A 107 5.73 1.29 20.29
CA THR A 107 6.84 0.44 20.72
C THR A 107 8.18 1.17 20.61
N GLU A 108 9.13 0.77 21.48
CA GLU A 108 10.47 1.33 21.53
C GLU A 108 11.39 0.72 20.49
N VAL A 109 12.17 1.57 19.83
CA VAL A 109 13.33 1.18 19.03
C VAL A 109 14.55 1.96 19.48
N ARG A 110 15.68 1.26 19.69
CA ARG A 110 16.97 1.87 20.06
C ARG A 110 17.90 1.82 18.86
N LEU A 111 18.39 2.99 18.46
CA LEU A 111 19.28 3.15 17.33
C LEU A 111 20.67 3.54 17.85
N THR A 112 21.68 2.74 17.53
CA THR A 112 23.07 3.17 17.68
C THR A 112 23.45 3.90 16.40
N ILE A 113 23.66 5.21 16.52
CA ILE A 113 24.01 6.08 15.41
C ILE A 113 25.47 6.53 15.52
N ARG A 114 26.14 6.57 14.39
CA ARG A 114 27.44 7.19 14.24
C ARG A 114 27.26 8.57 13.61
N LYS A 115 27.78 9.59 14.30
CA LYS A 115 27.75 10.97 13.83
C LYS A 115 28.81 11.22 12.76
N PRO A 116 28.67 12.28 11.93
CA PRO A 116 29.71 12.66 10.95
C PRO A 116 31.09 12.92 11.55
N ASP A 117 31.17 13.29 12.82
CA ASP A 117 32.44 13.47 13.58
C ASP A 117 33.04 12.14 14.08
N GLY A 118 32.41 11.00 13.78
CA GLY A 118 32.82 9.66 14.20
C GLY A 118 32.32 9.24 15.58
N THR A 119 31.70 10.12 16.35
CA THR A 119 31.18 9.76 17.68
C THR A 119 29.95 8.83 17.53
N THR A 120 29.78 7.93 18.49
CA THR A 120 28.65 7.00 18.52
C THR A 120 27.70 7.34 19.65
N LYS A 121 26.40 7.32 19.36
CA LYS A 121 25.34 7.64 20.32
C LYS A 121 24.20 6.64 20.21
N VAL A 122 23.65 6.23 21.35
CA VAL A 122 22.40 5.44 21.38
C VAL A 122 21.23 6.40 21.55
N VAL A 123 20.27 6.32 20.64
CA VAL A 123 19.04 7.12 20.66
C VAL A 123 17.86 6.19 20.81
N VAL A 124 17.03 6.46 21.79
CA VAL A 124 15.78 5.75 22.07
C VAL A 124 14.62 6.51 21.46
N LEU A 125 13.82 5.85 20.64
CA LEU A 125 12.66 6.45 19.98
C LEU A 125 11.44 5.57 20.19
N ILE A 126 10.29 6.21 20.29
CA ILE A 126 9.00 5.53 20.27
C ILE A 126 8.44 5.64 18.85
N ARG A 127 7.99 4.51 18.30
CA ARG A 127 7.40 4.50 16.96
C ARG A 127 6.11 5.26 16.92
N GLU A 128 5.98 6.11 15.95
CA GLU A 128 4.78 6.92 15.69
C GLU A 128 4.19 6.58 14.33
N LYS A 129 2.93 6.97 14.12
CA LYS A 129 2.28 6.86 12.82
C LYS A 129 2.96 7.79 11.82
N ILE A 130 3.40 7.23 10.72
CA ILE A 130 3.96 7.95 9.58
C ILE A 130 2.94 7.89 8.44
N VAL A 131 2.52 9.04 7.96
CA VAL A 131 1.65 9.17 6.80
C VAL A 131 2.50 9.65 5.64
N LEU A 132 2.49 8.88 4.56
CA LEU A 132 3.14 9.29 3.31
C LEU A 132 2.05 9.81 2.38
N ASP A 133 1.91 11.14 2.28
CA ASP A 133 0.88 11.78 1.45
C ASP A 133 0.92 11.33 -0.02
N GLU A 134 2.09 10.94 -0.49
CA GLU A 134 2.30 10.43 -1.85
C GLU A 134 1.62 9.08 -2.11
N GLY A 135 1.38 8.29 -1.07
CA GLY A 135 0.68 6.99 -1.13
C GLY A 135 -0.84 7.09 -1.24
N PHE A 136 -1.41 8.30 -1.15
CA PHE A 136 -2.85 8.50 -1.14
C PHE A 136 -3.35 9.19 -2.41
N ALA A 137 -4.66 9.04 -2.67
CA ALA A 137 -5.33 9.76 -3.75
C ALA A 137 -5.22 11.27 -3.56
N ARG A 138 -4.91 11.97 -4.63
CA ARG A 138 -4.75 13.43 -4.60
C ARG A 138 -5.21 14.04 -5.91
N SER A 139 -5.76 15.25 -5.84
CA SER A 139 -6.22 15.96 -7.02
C SER A 139 -5.45 17.23 -7.30
N ALA A 140 -5.52 17.66 -8.56
CA ALA A 140 -5.06 18.95 -9.03
C ALA A 140 -6.05 19.50 -10.06
N VAL A 141 -6.09 20.83 -10.21
CA VAL A 141 -6.82 21.50 -11.29
C VAL A 141 -5.83 21.89 -12.38
N ILE A 142 -6.08 21.42 -13.59
CA ILE A 142 -5.31 21.78 -14.79
C ILE A 142 -6.08 22.90 -15.50
N GLN A 143 -5.44 24.05 -15.66
CA GLN A 143 -6.00 25.17 -16.42
C GLN A 143 -5.72 24.96 -17.91
N ASN A 144 -6.76 24.95 -18.74
CA ASN A 144 -6.68 24.87 -20.18
C ASN A 144 -7.46 26.03 -20.82
N GLY A 145 -6.78 27.14 -21.09
CA GLY A 145 -7.46 28.39 -21.49
C GLY A 145 -8.39 28.88 -20.41
N ASN A 146 -9.68 29.01 -20.73
CA ASN A 146 -10.72 29.42 -19.78
C ASN A 146 -11.40 28.23 -19.07
N GLU A 147 -11.00 27.01 -19.37
CA GLU A 147 -11.59 25.79 -18.79
C GLU A 147 -10.69 25.16 -17.75
N LYS A 148 -11.31 24.60 -16.74
CA LYS A 148 -10.65 23.82 -15.68
C LYS A 148 -10.91 22.34 -15.92
N ILE A 149 -9.86 21.51 -15.84
CA ILE A 149 -9.92 20.05 -15.89
C ILE A 149 -9.44 19.52 -14.54
N GLY A 150 -10.23 18.65 -13.94
CA GLY A 150 -9.82 17.94 -12.72
C GLY A 150 -8.88 16.79 -13.08
N TYR A 151 -7.84 16.60 -12.29
CA TYR A 151 -6.93 15.48 -12.39
C TYR A 151 -6.83 14.82 -11.02
N ILE A 152 -7.02 13.50 -10.95
CA ILE A 152 -6.88 12.71 -9.73
C ILE A 152 -5.85 11.62 -10.00
N LEU A 153 -4.80 11.56 -9.20
CA LEU A 153 -3.85 10.46 -9.17
C LEU A 153 -4.28 9.47 -8.09
N LEU A 154 -4.46 8.21 -8.46
CA LEU A 154 -4.67 7.10 -7.55
C LEU A 154 -3.48 6.14 -7.63
N PRO A 155 -2.55 6.14 -6.65
CA PRO A 155 -1.35 5.32 -6.71
C PRO A 155 -1.63 3.82 -6.49
N ASP A 156 -2.57 3.47 -5.60
CA ASP A 156 -2.99 2.11 -5.28
C ASP A 156 -4.47 2.08 -4.87
N PHE A 157 -5.12 0.91 -4.96
CA PHE A 157 -6.44 0.69 -4.34
C PHE A 157 -6.26 0.30 -2.88
N TYR A 158 -5.74 1.23 -2.08
CA TYR A 158 -5.42 1.03 -0.68
C TYR A 158 -6.67 0.90 0.20
N ALA A 159 -6.54 0.10 1.27
CA ALA A 159 -7.56 -0.07 2.28
C ALA A 159 -6.95 -0.48 3.63
N ASP A 160 -7.38 0.15 4.69
CA ASP A 160 -7.10 -0.25 6.06
C ASP A 160 -8.38 -0.81 6.68
N PHE A 161 -8.49 -2.13 6.69
CA PHE A 161 -9.64 -2.83 7.25
C PHE A 161 -9.47 -3.17 8.75
N GLU A 162 -8.30 -2.94 9.32
CA GLU A 162 -8.04 -3.22 10.73
C GLU A 162 -8.60 -2.13 11.65
N ARG A 163 -8.85 -0.93 11.10
CA ARG A 163 -9.37 0.22 11.83
C ARG A 163 -10.68 0.72 11.21
N GLU A 164 -11.64 1.08 12.04
CA GLU A 164 -12.94 1.60 11.62
C GLU A 164 -12.79 2.88 10.77
N GLU A 165 -11.94 3.82 11.22
CA GLU A 165 -11.60 5.06 10.51
C GLU A 165 -10.33 4.90 9.64
N GLY A 166 -10.02 3.67 9.24
CA GLY A 166 -8.88 3.37 8.37
C GLY A 166 -9.00 4.00 6.99
N ALA A 167 -7.86 4.28 6.38
CA ALA A 167 -7.80 4.86 5.03
C ALA A 167 -8.51 3.97 4.01
N ARG A 168 -9.31 4.58 3.13
CA ARG A 168 -10.06 3.93 2.06
C ARG A 168 -9.93 4.76 0.78
N CYS A 169 -9.39 4.18 -0.27
CA CYS A 169 -9.19 4.92 -1.52
C CYS A 169 -10.52 5.40 -2.11
N SER A 170 -11.60 4.63 -2.01
CA SER A 170 -12.93 5.03 -2.48
C SER A 170 -13.45 6.28 -1.77
N LYS A 171 -13.27 6.37 -0.45
CA LYS A 171 -13.65 7.55 0.34
C LYS A 171 -12.81 8.77 -0.01
N ASP A 172 -11.51 8.56 -0.23
CA ASP A 172 -10.60 9.67 -0.57
C ASP A 172 -10.84 10.16 -2.00
N ILE A 173 -11.07 9.26 -2.96
CA ILE A 173 -11.52 9.65 -4.31
C ILE A 173 -12.82 10.44 -4.25
N ALA A 174 -13.80 10.03 -3.43
CA ALA A 174 -15.04 10.78 -3.27
C ALA A 174 -14.78 12.22 -2.79
N LYS A 175 -13.90 12.40 -1.80
CA LYS A 175 -13.50 13.74 -1.32
C LYS A 175 -12.82 14.58 -2.42
N GLU A 176 -11.89 13.94 -3.17
CA GLU A 176 -11.21 14.64 -4.27
C GLU A 176 -12.17 15.04 -5.40
N VAL A 177 -13.13 14.16 -5.72
CA VAL A 177 -14.21 14.48 -6.69
C VAL A 177 -15.04 15.68 -6.21
N GLU A 178 -15.45 15.71 -4.93
CA GLU A 178 -16.22 16.85 -4.39
C GLU A 178 -15.43 18.16 -4.41
N LYS A 179 -14.12 18.13 -4.11
CA LYS A 179 -13.25 19.31 -4.27
C LYS A 179 -13.25 19.82 -5.72
N LEU A 180 -13.11 18.92 -6.69
CA LEU A 180 -13.08 19.28 -8.11
C LEU A 180 -14.43 19.78 -8.61
N LYS A 181 -15.56 19.24 -8.12
CA LYS A 181 -16.90 19.77 -8.38
C LYS A 181 -17.04 21.21 -7.87
N ALA A 182 -16.55 21.49 -6.67
CA ALA A 182 -16.55 22.84 -6.11
C ALA A 182 -15.73 23.84 -6.97
N GLU A 183 -14.63 23.36 -7.58
CA GLU A 183 -13.83 24.12 -8.55
C GLU A 183 -14.50 24.30 -9.93
N LYS A 184 -15.66 23.66 -10.15
CA LYS A 184 -16.45 23.70 -11.40
C LYS A 184 -15.66 23.22 -12.62
N VAL A 185 -14.90 22.13 -12.44
CA VAL A 185 -14.16 21.51 -13.54
C VAL A 185 -15.11 21.00 -14.63
N LYS A 186 -14.68 21.05 -15.88
CA LYS A 186 -15.45 20.59 -17.05
C LYS A 186 -15.42 19.09 -17.27
N GLY A 187 -14.41 18.42 -16.70
CA GLY A 187 -14.22 16.98 -16.78
C GLY A 187 -13.18 16.53 -15.75
N ILE A 188 -13.16 15.24 -15.47
CA ILE A 188 -12.21 14.64 -14.55
C ILE A 188 -11.38 13.57 -15.26
N ILE A 189 -10.08 13.60 -15.03
CA ILE A 189 -9.13 12.55 -15.40
C ILE A 189 -8.76 11.79 -14.15
N ILE A 190 -8.93 10.46 -14.16
CA ILE A 190 -8.44 9.56 -13.11
C ILE A 190 -7.24 8.81 -13.66
N ASP A 191 -6.10 9.02 -13.04
CA ASP A 191 -4.84 8.39 -13.45
C ASP A 191 -4.53 7.18 -12.58
N VAL A 192 -4.61 6.00 -13.17
CA VAL A 192 -4.22 4.71 -12.56
C VAL A 192 -3.02 4.08 -13.29
N ARG A 193 -2.24 4.89 -13.99
CA ARG A 193 -0.96 4.42 -14.54
C ARG A 193 -0.02 4.06 -13.41
N TYR A 194 0.73 2.99 -13.57
CA TYR A 194 1.62 2.41 -12.55
C TYR A 194 0.90 1.91 -11.27
N ASN A 195 -0.43 1.89 -11.26
CA ASN A 195 -1.22 1.35 -10.16
C ASN A 195 -1.37 -0.16 -10.32
N GLY A 196 -0.68 -0.92 -9.47
CA GLY A 196 -0.67 -2.40 -9.48
C GLY A 196 -1.96 -3.07 -9.00
N GLY A 197 -2.97 -2.29 -8.61
CA GLY A 197 -4.24 -2.78 -8.10
C GLY A 197 -4.42 -2.54 -6.61
N GLY A 198 -4.91 -3.53 -5.88
CA GLY A 198 -5.17 -3.46 -4.44
C GLY A 198 -6.49 -4.10 -4.05
N SER A 199 -7.27 -3.43 -3.21
CA SER A 199 -8.50 -3.96 -2.64
C SER A 199 -9.62 -4.12 -3.66
N LEU A 200 -10.10 -5.36 -3.79
CA LEU A 200 -11.27 -5.68 -4.61
C LEU A 200 -12.56 -5.00 -4.09
N TYR A 201 -12.68 -4.84 -2.78
CA TYR A 201 -13.80 -4.12 -2.18
C TYR A 201 -13.77 -2.63 -2.58
N GLU A 202 -12.62 -2.01 -2.48
CA GLU A 202 -12.48 -0.59 -2.78
C GLU A 202 -12.73 -0.26 -4.25
N VAL A 203 -12.34 -1.14 -5.19
CA VAL A 203 -12.62 -0.88 -6.60
C VAL A 203 -14.11 -0.92 -6.92
N VAL A 204 -14.87 -1.80 -6.26
CA VAL A 204 -16.33 -1.84 -6.42
C VAL A 204 -16.96 -0.55 -5.88
N GLN A 205 -16.57 -0.13 -4.68
CA GLN A 205 -17.06 1.13 -4.08
C GLN A 205 -16.66 2.35 -4.92
N MET A 206 -15.44 2.37 -5.44
CA MET A 206 -14.97 3.47 -6.28
C MET A 206 -15.72 3.55 -7.62
N ALA A 207 -16.01 2.41 -8.24
CA ALA A 207 -16.78 2.38 -9.49
C ALA A 207 -18.19 2.95 -9.28
N GLY A 208 -18.82 2.68 -8.13
CA GLY A 208 -20.12 3.24 -7.75
C GLY A 208 -20.16 4.75 -7.60
N LEU A 209 -19.02 5.43 -7.48
CA LEU A 209 -18.99 6.90 -7.50
C LEU A 209 -19.33 7.48 -8.88
N PHE A 210 -19.18 6.68 -9.94
CA PHE A 210 -19.33 7.10 -11.34
C PHE A 210 -20.42 6.33 -12.09
N ILE A 211 -20.88 5.21 -11.58
CA ILE A 211 -21.86 4.30 -12.18
C ILE A 211 -23.04 4.17 -11.21
N ASP A 212 -24.26 4.36 -11.70
CA ASP A 212 -25.46 4.11 -10.88
C ASP A 212 -25.64 2.60 -10.76
N LYS A 213 -25.55 2.04 -9.64
CA LYS A 213 -25.64 0.61 -9.27
C LYS A 213 -25.50 -0.42 -10.42
N GLY A 214 -25.01 -1.57 -10.12
CA GLY A 214 -24.93 -2.70 -11.06
C GLY A 214 -23.65 -3.51 -10.93
N PRO A 215 -23.49 -4.56 -11.75
CA PRO A 215 -22.35 -5.46 -11.71
C PRO A 215 -21.04 -4.76 -12.11
N ILE A 216 -20.00 -4.93 -11.32
CA ILE A 216 -18.68 -4.35 -11.57
C ILE A 216 -17.68 -5.42 -12.00
N VAL A 217 -17.71 -6.59 -11.35
CA VAL A 217 -16.79 -7.69 -11.62
C VAL A 217 -17.39 -9.01 -11.19
N GLN A 218 -17.06 -10.08 -11.90
CA GLN A 218 -17.38 -11.43 -11.47
C GLN A 218 -16.14 -12.13 -10.92
N ILE A 219 -16.30 -12.89 -9.84
CA ILE A 219 -15.25 -13.71 -9.26
C ILE A 219 -15.69 -15.16 -9.21
N ARG A 220 -14.73 -16.09 -9.38
CA ARG A 220 -15.01 -17.53 -9.33
C ARG A 220 -13.87 -18.28 -8.69
N SER A 221 -14.18 -19.10 -7.68
CA SER A 221 -13.29 -20.10 -7.10
C SER A 221 -13.27 -21.37 -7.96
N LYS A 222 -12.28 -22.24 -7.76
CA LYS A 222 -12.11 -23.50 -8.50
C LYS A 222 -13.37 -24.36 -8.49
N GLU A 223 -14.02 -24.49 -7.35
CA GLU A 223 -15.19 -25.37 -7.13
C GLU A 223 -16.49 -24.59 -6.95
N GLY A 224 -16.43 -23.26 -6.99
CA GLY A 224 -17.58 -22.39 -6.73
C GLY A 224 -18.32 -21.95 -7.98
N ARG A 225 -19.56 -21.48 -7.78
CA ARG A 225 -20.28 -20.69 -8.80
C ARG A 225 -19.66 -19.31 -8.93
N ALA A 226 -19.80 -18.69 -10.08
CA ALA A 226 -19.45 -17.29 -10.24
C ALA A 226 -20.29 -16.42 -9.30
N GLN A 227 -19.64 -15.49 -8.63
CA GLN A 227 -20.25 -14.48 -7.78
C GLN A 227 -20.03 -13.13 -8.44
N THR A 228 -21.09 -12.37 -8.62
CA THR A 228 -21.02 -11.00 -9.12
C THR A 228 -20.88 -10.04 -7.95
N LEU A 229 -19.87 -9.19 -8.01
CA LEU A 229 -19.74 -8.06 -7.10
C LEU A 229 -20.29 -6.82 -7.81
N SER A 230 -21.25 -6.19 -7.17
CA SER A 230 -22.00 -5.06 -7.72
C SER A 230 -21.87 -3.85 -6.79
N ASP A 231 -21.98 -2.68 -7.37
CA ASP A 231 -22.38 -1.53 -6.59
C ASP A 231 -23.88 -1.61 -6.31
N GLU A 232 -24.25 -1.58 -5.05
CA GLU A 232 -25.63 -1.67 -4.59
C GLU A 232 -26.18 -0.29 -4.16
N THR A 233 -25.30 0.73 -4.12
CA THR A 233 -25.63 2.09 -3.67
C THR A 233 -26.25 2.88 -4.84
N PRO A 234 -27.52 3.31 -4.75
CA PRO A 234 -28.10 4.13 -5.80
C PRO A 234 -27.46 5.53 -5.85
N GLY A 235 -27.30 6.04 -7.05
CA GLY A 235 -26.84 7.40 -7.30
C GLY A 235 -25.40 7.45 -7.82
N ILE A 236 -25.09 8.58 -8.44
CA ILE A 236 -23.78 8.87 -9.04
C ILE A 236 -23.24 10.13 -8.37
N LEU A 237 -22.00 10.05 -7.84
CA LEU A 237 -21.34 11.21 -7.25
C LEU A 237 -20.93 12.24 -8.31
N TYR A 238 -20.49 11.75 -9.47
CA TYR A 238 -20.06 12.58 -10.59
C TYR A 238 -20.52 11.97 -11.92
N ASP A 239 -21.34 12.70 -12.66
CA ASP A 239 -21.93 12.32 -13.96
C ASP A 239 -21.32 13.06 -15.16
N GLY A 240 -20.39 14.01 -14.92
CA GLY A 240 -19.70 14.77 -15.96
C GLY A 240 -18.70 13.96 -16.79
N PRO A 241 -18.03 14.57 -17.78
CA PRO A 241 -17.02 13.91 -18.60
C PRO A 241 -15.91 13.26 -17.78
N LEU A 242 -15.62 11.98 -18.07
CA LEU A 242 -14.65 11.17 -17.34
C LEU A 242 -13.66 10.51 -18.29
N VAL A 243 -12.38 10.58 -17.94
CA VAL A 243 -11.28 9.87 -18.61
C VAL A 243 -10.52 9.06 -17.57
N VAL A 244 -10.21 7.81 -17.89
CA VAL A 244 -9.34 6.94 -17.08
C VAL A 244 -8.03 6.71 -17.84
N MET A 245 -6.91 7.06 -17.23
CA MET A 245 -5.59 6.84 -17.79
C MET A 245 -5.00 5.53 -17.27
N VAL A 246 -4.56 4.66 -18.18
CA VAL A 246 -3.95 3.36 -17.89
C VAL A 246 -2.62 3.20 -18.61
N ASN A 247 -1.75 2.31 -18.12
CA ASN A 247 -0.59 1.84 -18.85
C ASN A 247 -0.35 0.33 -18.59
N GLU A 248 0.74 -0.21 -19.15
CA GLU A 248 1.12 -1.62 -19.04
C GLU A 248 1.36 -2.11 -17.60
N PHE A 249 1.51 -1.20 -16.64
CA PHE A 249 1.63 -1.50 -15.21
C PHE A 249 0.30 -1.37 -14.45
N SER A 250 -0.74 -0.85 -15.09
CA SER A 250 -2.09 -0.83 -14.52
C SER A 250 -2.62 -2.26 -14.42
N ALA A 251 -2.79 -2.78 -13.21
CA ALA A 251 -3.11 -4.19 -12.99
C ALA A 251 -4.31 -4.40 -12.06
N SER A 252 -4.96 -5.57 -12.16
CA SER A 252 -5.94 -6.06 -11.17
C SER A 252 -7.10 -5.07 -10.95
N ALA A 253 -7.22 -4.44 -9.77
CA ALA A 253 -8.29 -3.47 -9.46
C ALA A 253 -8.31 -2.29 -10.45
N SER A 254 -7.16 -1.82 -10.94
CA SER A 254 -7.09 -0.79 -12.00
C SER A 254 -7.75 -1.26 -13.28
N GLU A 255 -7.57 -2.52 -13.64
CA GLU A 255 -8.18 -3.12 -14.84
C GLU A 255 -9.68 -3.33 -14.66
N ILE A 256 -10.11 -3.72 -13.45
CA ILE A 256 -11.53 -3.84 -13.10
C ILE A 256 -12.22 -2.47 -13.21
N PHE A 257 -11.61 -1.42 -12.64
CA PHE A 257 -12.15 -0.07 -12.72
C PHE A 257 -12.25 0.43 -14.17
N ALA A 258 -11.15 0.37 -14.91
CA ALA A 258 -11.13 0.80 -16.31
C ALA A 258 -12.12 -0.01 -17.16
N GLY A 259 -12.21 -1.33 -16.93
CA GLY A 259 -13.15 -2.21 -17.59
C GLY A 259 -14.61 -1.84 -17.29
N ALA A 260 -14.96 -1.58 -16.04
CA ALA A 260 -16.29 -1.14 -15.65
C ALA A 260 -16.67 0.19 -16.33
N ILE A 261 -15.79 1.20 -16.27
CA ILE A 261 -16.01 2.50 -16.92
C ILE A 261 -16.23 2.33 -18.44
N GLN A 262 -15.48 1.44 -19.08
CA GLN A 262 -15.62 1.15 -20.52
C GLN A 262 -16.94 0.41 -20.83
N ASP A 263 -17.31 -0.62 -20.06
CA ASP A 263 -18.48 -1.45 -20.31
C ASP A 263 -19.78 -0.66 -20.13
N TYR A 264 -19.85 0.17 -19.11
CA TYR A 264 -20.97 1.07 -18.89
C TYR A 264 -20.98 2.28 -19.85
N LYS A 265 -19.97 2.41 -20.71
CA LYS A 265 -19.79 3.58 -21.59
C LYS A 265 -19.80 4.90 -20.79
N ARG A 266 -19.32 4.82 -19.54
CA ARG A 266 -19.36 5.92 -18.60
C ARG A 266 -18.29 6.98 -18.89
N GLY A 267 -17.18 6.58 -19.48
CA GLY A 267 -16.05 7.44 -19.78
C GLY A 267 -15.14 6.84 -20.85
N LEU A 268 -14.05 7.54 -21.14
CA LEU A 268 -13.02 7.09 -22.05
C LEU A 268 -11.87 6.47 -21.26
N VAL A 269 -11.36 5.33 -21.75
CA VAL A 269 -10.12 4.74 -21.24
C VAL A 269 -9.03 5.04 -22.27
N VAL A 270 -7.94 5.67 -21.82
CA VAL A 270 -6.83 6.09 -22.68
C VAL A 270 -5.49 5.64 -22.08
N GLY A 271 -4.52 5.35 -22.91
CA GLY A 271 -3.19 4.97 -22.45
C GLY A 271 -2.43 4.07 -23.41
N SER A 272 -1.66 3.11 -22.88
CA SER A 272 -0.89 2.15 -23.65
C SER A 272 -1.79 1.14 -24.38
N THR A 273 -1.20 0.38 -25.29
CA THR A 273 -1.91 -0.61 -26.15
C THR A 273 -2.64 -1.67 -25.31
N SER A 274 -2.11 -2.01 -24.14
CA SER A 274 -2.71 -2.94 -23.20
C SER A 274 -2.40 -2.52 -21.76
N SER A 275 -3.22 -2.96 -20.82
CA SER A 275 -2.91 -3.03 -19.39
C SER A 275 -2.12 -4.30 -19.07
N TYR A 276 -1.87 -4.56 -17.79
CA TYR A 276 -1.03 -5.69 -17.34
C TYR A 276 -1.64 -7.07 -17.66
N GLY A 277 -2.96 -7.25 -17.49
CA GLY A 277 -3.66 -8.51 -17.75
C GLY A 277 -3.74 -9.45 -16.55
N LYS A 278 -3.75 -8.94 -15.32
CA LYS A 278 -3.90 -9.75 -14.11
C LYS A 278 -5.36 -10.11 -13.85
N GLY A 279 -5.69 -11.41 -13.99
CA GLY A 279 -7.04 -11.95 -13.81
C GLY A 279 -7.24 -12.82 -12.55
N THR A 280 -6.37 -12.68 -11.53
CA THR A 280 -6.38 -13.53 -10.32
C THR A 280 -6.51 -12.71 -9.05
N VAL A 281 -7.24 -13.26 -8.07
CA VAL A 281 -7.41 -12.70 -6.73
C VAL A 281 -6.60 -13.51 -5.73
N GLN A 282 -5.71 -12.84 -5.00
CA GLN A 282 -4.94 -13.43 -3.91
C GLN A 282 -5.56 -13.08 -2.57
N ARG A 283 -5.34 -13.96 -1.59
CA ARG A 283 -5.72 -13.76 -0.20
C ARG A 283 -4.58 -14.19 0.72
N ASN A 284 -4.31 -13.40 1.74
CA ASN A 284 -3.36 -13.76 2.78
C ASN A 284 -4.05 -14.63 3.84
N VAL A 285 -3.48 -15.80 4.09
CA VAL A 285 -3.91 -16.73 5.14
C VAL A 285 -2.82 -16.75 6.20
N ALA A 286 -3.11 -16.14 7.35
CA ALA A 286 -2.18 -16.12 8.48
C ALA A 286 -2.05 -17.50 9.11
N PHE A 287 -0.81 -17.88 9.45
CA PHE A 287 -0.54 -19.02 10.28
C PHE A 287 -0.67 -18.68 11.77
N GLY A 288 -0.92 -19.67 12.62
CA GLY A 288 -0.90 -19.54 14.07
C GLY A 288 -2.27 -19.42 14.74
N LYS A 289 -3.32 -18.98 14.05
CA LYS A 289 -4.67 -18.84 14.64
C LYS A 289 -5.16 -20.07 15.44
N PRO A 290 -4.91 -21.34 15.00
CA PRO A 290 -5.25 -22.50 15.81
C PRO A 290 -4.45 -22.59 17.11
N LEU A 291 -3.22 -22.07 17.13
CA LEU A 291 -2.33 -22.07 18.31
C LEU A 291 -2.67 -20.93 19.27
N ASP A 292 -3.18 -19.80 18.74
CA ASP A 292 -3.71 -18.69 19.56
C ASP A 292 -4.86 -19.17 20.47
N ALA A 293 -5.71 -20.07 19.96
CA ALA A 293 -6.76 -20.71 20.75
C ALA A 293 -6.21 -21.61 21.89
N MET A 294 -4.95 -22.01 21.82
CA MET A 294 -4.24 -22.75 22.86
C MET A 294 -3.38 -21.84 23.76
N GLY A 295 -3.50 -20.52 23.61
CA GLY A 295 -2.72 -19.54 24.39
C GLY A 295 -1.26 -19.37 23.92
N ILE A 296 -0.90 -19.95 22.77
CA ILE A 296 0.43 -19.82 22.19
C ILE A 296 0.41 -18.70 21.15
N GLN A 297 0.76 -17.49 21.58
CA GLN A 297 0.90 -16.35 20.69
C GLN A 297 2.25 -16.40 19.95
N THR A 298 2.27 -17.03 18.79
CA THR A 298 3.44 -17.06 17.94
C THR A 298 3.05 -16.66 16.51
N GLU A 299 3.67 -15.63 16.00
CA GLU A 299 3.47 -15.22 14.62
C GLU A 299 4.35 -16.08 13.68
N TYR A 300 3.71 -16.93 12.88
CA TYR A 300 4.38 -17.73 11.86
C TYR A 300 4.30 -17.16 10.46
N GLY A 301 3.88 -15.90 10.32
CA GLY A 301 3.68 -15.25 9.02
C GLY A 301 2.36 -15.61 8.35
N ALA A 302 2.34 -15.57 7.03
CA ALA A 302 1.17 -15.84 6.21
C ALA A 302 1.54 -16.48 4.88
N VAL A 303 0.59 -17.15 4.24
CA VAL A 303 0.70 -17.52 2.82
C VAL A 303 -0.26 -16.67 2.02
N LYS A 304 0.25 -15.98 1.01
CA LYS A 304 -0.53 -15.34 -0.03
C LYS A 304 -0.91 -16.41 -1.05
N LEU A 305 -2.20 -16.71 -1.19
CA LEU A 305 -2.72 -17.76 -2.06
C LEU A 305 -3.61 -17.16 -3.15
N THR A 306 -3.54 -17.72 -4.35
CA THR A 306 -4.55 -17.48 -5.38
C THR A 306 -5.82 -18.25 -5.06
N PHE A 307 -6.90 -17.54 -4.79
CA PHE A 307 -8.19 -18.12 -4.40
C PHE A 307 -9.19 -18.16 -5.55
N GLN A 308 -9.19 -17.13 -6.36
CA GLN A 308 -10.22 -16.89 -7.36
C GLN A 308 -9.62 -16.30 -8.63
N LYS A 309 -10.34 -16.47 -9.71
CA LYS A 309 -10.18 -15.65 -10.91
C LYS A 309 -11.28 -14.61 -10.96
N PHE A 310 -11.00 -13.48 -11.55
CA PHE A 310 -12.03 -12.49 -11.85
C PHE A 310 -12.24 -12.35 -13.35
N TYR A 311 -13.43 -11.94 -13.70
CA TYR A 311 -13.92 -11.82 -15.06
C TYR A 311 -14.69 -10.50 -15.19
N ARG A 312 -14.61 -9.98 -16.36
CA ARG A 312 -15.40 -8.83 -16.83
C ARG A 312 -16.83 -9.25 -17.15
#